data_281285f87a0d39d09702a08bee0b896c
#
_entry.id   281285f87a0d39d09702a08bee0b896c
#
_cell.length_a   1.000
_cell.length_b   1.000
_cell.length_c   1.000
_cell.angle_alpha   90.00
_cell.angle_beta   90.00
_cell.angle_gamma   90.00
#
_symmetry.space_group_name_H-M   'P 1'
#
loop_
_entity.id
_entity.type
_entity.pdbx_description
1 polymer ?
#
loop_
_entity_poly.entity_id
_entity_poly.type
_entity_poly.pdbx_seq_one_letter_code
_entity_poly.pdbx_strand_id
1 'polypeptide(L)'
;TVATIGERLDDGLTPTNPLDVWGTGADTRGLFAACLRAMADDPGVAVTALAVDLVTEFDGDTAYADAVVDVAKQTELPLAVLASVASAIDRPTAQHLRDNGIPVLEGARSGLAAMAHLAGWPLRIDAPEVAPQRRTTSKTGFALLAEYGVPVVRTRTAQTHADVCAAAAEIGYPVVLKT
;
A
#
# COMPACT_ATOMS: atom_id res chain seq x y z
N THR A 1 20.00 -5.16 18.37
CA THR A 1 19.62 -5.40 16.96
C THR A 1 20.80 -5.93 16.15
N VAL A 2 21.89 -5.15 15.95
CA VAL A 2 23.03 -5.56 15.10
C VAL A 2 23.64 -6.90 15.55
N ALA A 3 23.93 -7.08 16.85
CA ALA A 3 24.47 -8.32 17.39
C ALA A 3 23.52 -9.50 17.16
N THR A 4 22.23 -9.33 17.48
CA THR A 4 21.19 -10.37 17.31
C THR A 4 21.04 -10.81 15.86
N ILE A 5 21.11 -9.87 14.92
CA ILE A 5 21.06 -10.18 13.48
C ILE A 5 22.34 -10.91 13.07
N GLY A 6 23.53 -10.39 13.49
CA GLY A 6 24.82 -10.97 13.13
C GLY A 6 24.98 -12.43 13.57
N GLU A 7 24.38 -12.82 14.69
CA GLU A 7 24.38 -14.23 15.17
C GLU A 7 23.51 -15.17 14.31
N ARG A 8 22.68 -14.61 13.44
CA ARG A 8 21.73 -15.38 12.60
C ARG A 8 22.14 -15.45 11.13
N LEU A 9 22.96 -14.48 10.70
CA LEU A 9 23.41 -14.44 9.30
C LEU A 9 24.47 -15.51 9.04
N ASP A 10 24.49 -15.98 7.79
CA ASP A 10 25.54 -16.87 7.32
C ASP A 10 26.90 -16.14 7.28
N ASP A 11 27.97 -16.94 7.33
CA ASP A 11 29.36 -16.43 7.28
C ASP A 11 29.58 -15.55 6.04
N GLY A 12 30.12 -14.36 6.29
CA GLY A 12 30.42 -13.37 5.25
C GLY A 12 29.34 -12.32 5.02
N LEU A 13 28.15 -12.49 5.60
CA LEU A 13 27.11 -11.46 5.60
C LEU A 13 27.30 -10.48 6.77
N THR A 14 26.93 -9.23 6.54
CA THR A 14 27.09 -8.16 7.54
C THR A 14 25.73 -7.52 7.86
N PRO A 15 25.39 -7.33 9.15
CA PRO A 15 24.12 -6.73 9.56
C PRO A 15 24.12 -5.21 9.30
N THR A 16 23.77 -4.82 8.10
CA THR A 16 23.66 -3.42 7.62
C THR A 16 22.20 -3.04 7.35
N ASN A 17 21.96 -1.80 6.98
CA ASN A 17 20.67 -1.36 6.44
C ASN A 17 20.93 -0.67 5.07
N PRO A 18 20.46 -1.20 3.94
CA PRO A 18 19.62 -2.41 3.85
C PRO A 18 20.36 -3.67 4.28
N LEU A 19 19.60 -4.63 4.83
CA LEU A 19 20.10 -5.92 5.26
C LEU A 19 19.96 -6.94 4.15
N ASP A 20 21.06 -7.55 3.74
CA ASP A 20 21.05 -8.72 2.87
C ASP A 20 21.01 -9.98 3.74
N VAL A 21 19.93 -10.76 3.62
CA VAL A 21 19.67 -11.97 4.40
C VAL A 21 19.89 -13.24 3.55
N TRP A 22 20.16 -13.08 2.26
CA TRP A 22 20.39 -14.19 1.35
C TRP A 22 21.69 -14.92 1.71
N GLY A 23 21.55 -16.17 2.10
CA GLY A 23 22.64 -17.06 2.42
C GLY A 23 22.42 -18.43 1.81
N THR A 24 22.59 -19.49 2.59
CA THR A 24 22.46 -20.88 2.13
C THR A 24 21.02 -21.27 1.80
N GLY A 25 20.02 -20.51 2.26
CA GLY A 25 18.60 -20.80 2.06
C GLY A 25 18.04 -21.97 2.87
N ALA A 26 18.81 -22.48 3.85
CA ALA A 26 18.44 -23.68 4.60
C ALA A 26 17.16 -23.51 5.46
N ASP A 27 16.92 -22.30 6.00
CA ASP A 27 15.70 -21.96 6.75
C ASP A 27 15.29 -20.52 6.41
N THR A 28 14.82 -20.32 5.21
CA THR A 28 14.43 -19.00 4.69
C THR A 28 13.38 -18.34 5.60
N ARG A 29 12.30 -19.04 5.94
CA ARG A 29 11.21 -18.48 6.75
C ARG A 29 11.69 -18.10 8.15
N GLY A 30 12.42 -18.98 8.84
CA GLY A 30 12.93 -18.72 10.20
C GLY A 30 13.94 -17.59 10.22
N LEU A 31 14.88 -17.55 9.28
CA LEU A 31 15.90 -16.53 9.18
C LEU A 31 15.31 -15.15 8.90
N PHE A 32 14.44 -15.03 7.90
CA PHE A 32 13.79 -13.75 7.54
C PHE A 32 12.88 -13.27 8.68
N ALA A 33 12.11 -14.15 9.32
CA ALA A 33 11.30 -13.78 10.48
C ALA A 33 12.15 -13.28 11.65
N ALA A 34 13.29 -13.93 11.94
CA ALA A 34 14.18 -13.51 13.02
C ALA A 34 14.80 -12.13 12.76
N CYS A 35 15.25 -11.87 11.52
CA CYS A 35 15.81 -10.56 11.12
C CYS A 35 14.75 -9.45 11.13
N LEU A 36 13.56 -9.69 10.58
CA LEU A 36 12.44 -8.76 10.60
C LEU A 36 12.03 -8.41 12.02
N ARG A 37 11.96 -9.41 12.92
CA ARG A 37 11.65 -9.19 14.33
C ARG A 37 12.70 -8.34 15.02
N ALA A 38 13.98 -8.67 14.83
CA ALA A 38 15.06 -7.90 15.43
C ALA A 38 15.07 -6.43 14.98
N MET A 39 14.67 -6.15 13.74
CA MET A 39 14.48 -4.78 13.24
C MET A 39 13.22 -4.13 13.82
N ALA A 40 12.13 -4.88 13.94
CA ALA A 40 10.87 -4.38 14.51
C ALA A 40 10.98 -4.05 16.00
N ASP A 41 11.82 -4.76 16.73
CA ASP A 41 12.05 -4.54 18.16
C ASP A 41 13.05 -3.37 18.45
N ASP A 42 13.64 -2.77 17.41
CA ASP A 42 14.56 -1.65 17.56
C ASP A 42 13.81 -0.32 17.68
N PRO A 43 13.94 0.42 18.79
CA PRO A 43 13.24 1.69 18.99
C PRO A 43 13.66 2.79 18.02
N GLY A 44 14.76 2.64 17.31
CA GLY A 44 15.22 3.55 16.27
C GLY A 44 14.59 3.29 14.89
N VAL A 45 13.80 2.23 14.76
CA VAL A 45 13.16 1.85 13.50
C VAL A 45 11.68 2.27 13.52
N ALA A 46 11.27 3.07 12.54
CA ALA A 46 9.89 3.55 12.41
C ALA A 46 9.04 2.68 11.49
N VAL A 47 9.66 1.98 10.55
CA VAL A 47 9.01 1.06 9.60
C VAL A 47 10.04 0.07 9.08
N THR A 48 9.63 -1.19 8.92
CA THR A 48 10.47 -2.23 8.32
C THR A 48 9.83 -2.76 7.05
N ALA A 49 10.61 -2.97 6.00
CA ALA A 49 10.12 -3.59 4.77
C ALA A 49 10.96 -4.79 4.38
N LEU A 50 10.28 -5.87 4.00
CA LEU A 50 10.90 -6.94 3.23
C LEU A 50 10.96 -6.50 1.77
N ALA A 51 12.18 -6.29 1.25
CA ALA A 51 12.40 -5.97 -0.15
C ALA A 51 12.61 -7.27 -0.93
N VAL A 52 11.59 -7.69 -1.65
CA VAL A 52 11.60 -8.92 -2.45
C VAL A 52 10.66 -8.76 -3.66
N ASP A 53 11.07 -9.27 -4.81
CA ASP A 53 10.16 -9.39 -5.93
C ASP A 53 9.23 -10.59 -5.67
N LEU A 54 7.96 -10.31 -5.44
CA LEU A 54 6.93 -11.32 -5.20
C LEU A 54 6.55 -12.01 -6.51
N VAL A 55 7.45 -12.80 -7.05
CA VAL A 55 7.17 -13.58 -8.26
C VAL A 55 6.40 -14.85 -7.91
N THR A 56 5.71 -15.42 -8.88
CA THR A 56 5.14 -16.76 -8.72
C THR A 56 6.28 -17.76 -8.70
N GLU A 57 6.51 -18.38 -7.55
CA GLU A 57 7.54 -19.40 -7.42
C GLU A 57 7.08 -20.71 -8.09
N PHE A 58 8.00 -21.34 -8.81
CA PHE A 58 7.70 -22.56 -9.61
C PHE A 58 7.33 -23.77 -8.74
N ASP A 59 7.80 -23.81 -7.49
CA ASP A 59 7.54 -24.85 -6.50
C ASP A 59 6.46 -24.45 -5.48
N GLY A 60 5.90 -23.23 -5.62
CA GLY A 60 4.87 -22.72 -4.73
C GLY A 60 5.41 -22.26 -3.38
N ASP A 61 6.70 -21.95 -3.26
CA ASP A 61 7.29 -21.45 -2.01
C ASP A 61 6.65 -20.13 -1.57
N THR A 62 6.19 -20.08 -0.32
CA THR A 62 5.58 -18.91 0.32
C THR A 62 6.40 -18.42 1.51
N ALA A 63 7.60 -18.94 1.73
CA ALA A 63 8.42 -18.70 2.92
C ALA A 63 8.62 -17.23 3.26
N TYR A 64 8.83 -16.38 2.26
CA TYR A 64 8.99 -14.93 2.45
C TYR A 64 7.72 -14.25 2.94
N ALA A 65 6.60 -14.54 2.29
CA ALA A 65 5.30 -13.97 2.67
C ALA A 65 4.90 -14.44 4.08
N ASP A 66 5.08 -15.72 4.36
CA ASP A 66 4.79 -16.31 5.65
C ASP A 66 5.66 -15.72 6.78
N ALA A 67 6.94 -15.47 6.53
CA ALA A 67 7.83 -14.83 7.50
C ALA A 67 7.32 -13.45 7.91
N VAL A 68 6.89 -12.63 6.95
CA VAL A 68 6.32 -11.29 7.24
C VAL A 68 5.02 -11.40 8.02
N VAL A 69 4.12 -12.32 7.63
CA VAL A 69 2.85 -12.57 8.32
C VAL A 69 3.08 -13.00 9.76
N ASP A 70 4.02 -13.89 10.00
CA ASP A 70 4.34 -14.38 11.35
C ASP A 70 4.86 -13.25 12.26
N VAL A 71 5.69 -12.35 11.73
CA VAL A 71 6.21 -11.21 12.49
C VAL A 71 5.12 -10.15 12.71
N ALA A 72 4.30 -9.85 11.70
CA ALA A 72 3.23 -8.86 11.79
C ALA A 72 2.23 -9.16 12.92
N LYS A 73 1.98 -10.44 13.22
CA LYS A 73 1.13 -10.86 14.34
C LYS A 73 1.71 -10.58 15.73
N GLN A 74 2.95 -10.17 15.82
CA GLN A 74 3.71 -10.08 17.07
C GLN A 74 4.33 -8.69 17.31
N THR A 75 4.08 -7.74 16.41
CA THR A 75 4.60 -6.36 16.54
C THR A 75 3.54 -5.35 16.12
N GLU A 76 3.57 -4.18 16.75
CA GLU A 76 2.78 -3.01 16.34
C GLU A 76 3.57 -2.11 15.35
N LEU A 77 4.84 -2.42 15.10
CA LEU A 77 5.63 -1.67 14.14
C LEU A 77 5.07 -1.88 12.72
N PRO A 78 4.92 -0.81 11.92
CA PRO A 78 4.51 -0.94 10.52
C PRO A 78 5.49 -1.81 9.73
N LEU A 79 4.95 -2.90 9.18
CA LEU A 79 5.65 -3.80 8.25
C LEU A 79 5.09 -3.66 6.85
N ALA A 80 5.94 -3.77 5.84
CA ALA A 80 5.54 -3.75 4.43
C ALA A 80 6.35 -4.77 3.63
N VAL A 81 5.84 -5.13 2.46
CA VAL A 81 6.63 -5.79 1.41
C VAL A 81 6.86 -4.79 0.29
N LEU A 82 8.12 -4.65 -0.14
CA LEU A 82 8.52 -3.75 -1.21
C LEU A 82 8.97 -4.58 -2.42
N ALA A 83 8.17 -4.57 -3.48
CA ALA A 83 8.50 -5.23 -4.74
C ALA A 83 9.03 -4.21 -5.76
N SER A 84 10.18 -4.50 -6.37
CA SER A 84 10.79 -3.58 -7.34
C SER A 84 10.06 -3.58 -8.67
N VAL A 85 9.54 -4.74 -9.10
CA VAL A 85 8.93 -4.98 -10.40
C VAL A 85 7.43 -5.26 -10.24
N ALA A 86 6.61 -4.21 -10.38
CA ALA A 86 5.16 -4.31 -10.22
C ALA A 86 4.48 -5.32 -11.16
N SER A 87 5.01 -5.51 -12.37
CA SER A 87 4.45 -6.45 -13.35
C SER A 87 4.75 -7.92 -13.06
N ALA A 88 5.71 -8.21 -12.17
CA ALA A 88 6.10 -9.57 -11.81
C ALA A 88 5.38 -10.09 -10.55
N ILE A 89 4.59 -9.24 -9.90
CA ILE A 89 3.95 -9.57 -8.61
C ILE A 89 2.92 -10.70 -8.78
N ASP A 90 3.11 -11.77 -8.03
CA ASP A 90 2.11 -12.82 -7.84
C ASP A 90 0.90 -12.26 -7.08
N ARG A 91 -0.24 -12.18 -7.78
CA ARG A 91 -1.43 -11.52 -7.23
C ARG A 91 -2.05 -12.28 -6.04
N PRO A 92 -2.11 -13.62 -6.03
CA PRO A 92 -2.57 -14.38 -4.86
C PRO A 92 -1.72 -14.11 -3.62
N THR A 93 -0.40 -14.15 -3.71
CA THR A 93 0.51 -13.88 -2.59
C THR A 93 0.39 -12.44 -2.09
N ALA A 94 0.30 -11.47 -3.00
CA ALA A 94 0.07 -10.07 -2.64
C ALA A 94 -1.27 -9.87 -1.94
N GLN A 95 -2.32 -10.56 -2.37
CA GLN A 95 -3.63 -10.50 -1.72
C GLN A 95 -3.58 -11.12 -0.31
N HIS A 96 -2.94 -12.27 -0.17
CA HIS A 96 -2.73 -12.91 1.13
C HIS A 96 -2.03 -11.99 2.14
N LEU A 97 -0.99 -11.28 1.71
CA LEU A 97 -0.30 -10.28 2.56
C LEU A 97 -1.24 -9.15 2.98
N ARG A 98 -2.01 -8.58 2.04
CA ARG A 98 -2.98 -7.51 2.31
C ARG A 98 -4.10 -7.95 3.25
N ASP A 99 -4.59 -9.17 3.11
CA ASP A 99 -5.62 -9.75 3.99
C ASP A 99 -5.10 -9.92 5.44
N ASN A 100 -3.78 -10.00 5.62
CA ASN A 100 -3.11 -9.98 6.93
C ASN A 100 -2.64 -8.57 7.36
N GLY A 101 -3.12 -7.51 6.70
CA GLY A 101 -2.81 -6.13 7.06
C GLY A 101 -1.43 -5.63 6.61
N ILE A 102 -0.74 -6.38 5.76
CA ILE A 102 0.61 -6.06 5.29
C ILE A 102 0.51 -5.40 3.90
N PRO A 103 0.85 -4.10 3.76
CA PRO A 103 0.84 -3.44 2.46
C PRO A 103 1.94 -4.00 1.55
N VAL A 104 1.58 -4.24 0.30
CA VAL A 104 2.52 -4.56 -0.77
C VAL A 104 2.74 -3.31 -1.60
N LEU A 105 3.94 -2.77 -1.52
CA LEU A 105 4.36 -1.55 -2.20
C LEU A 105 4.90 -1.91 -3.58
N GLU A 106 4.17 -1.51 -4.61
CA GLU A 106 4.46 -1.88 -6.01
C GLU A 106 5.36 -0.83 -6.66
N GLY A 107 6.65 -1.14 -6.74
CA GLY A 107 7.70 -0.29 -7.29
C GLY A 107 8.56 0.39 -6.23
N ALA A 108 9.88 0.27 -6.39
CA ALA A 108 10.87 0.72 -5.41
C ALA A 108 10.74 2.22 -5.12
N ARG A 109 10.64 3.08 -6.15
CA ARG A 109 10.59 4.54 -5.96
C ARG A 109 9.36 4.99 -5.18
N SER A 110 8.17 4.55 -5.60
CA SER A 110 6.90 4.90 -4.96
C SER A 110 6.79 4.30 -3.57
N GLY A 111 7.25 3.06 -3.40
CA GLY A 111 7.25 2.36 -2.13
C GLY A 111 8.16 3.02 -1.09
N LEU A 112 9.40 3.35 -1.45
CA LEU A 112 10.31 4.08 -0.55
C LEU A 112 9.78 5.47 -0.19
N ALA A 113 9.17 6.17 -1.14
CA ALA A 113 8.53 7.46 -0.86
C ALA A 113 7.36 7.31 0.13
N ALA A 114 6.52 6.28 -0.03
CA ALA A 114 5.43 5.99 0.89
C ALA A 114 5.94 5.68 2.31
N MET A 115 6.99 4.87 2.43
CA MET A 115 7.63 4.57 3.72
C MET A 115 8.23 5.83 4.36
N ALA A 116 8.90 6.68 3.59
CA ALA A 116 9.45 7.95 4.08
C ALA A 116 8.34 8.90 4.59
N HIS A 117 7.22 8.96 3.88
CA HIS A 117 6.05 9.72 4.34
C HIS A 117 5.47 9.15 5.64
N LEU A 118 5.34 7.83 5.74
CA LEU A 118 4.86 7.17 6.96
C LEU A 118 5.80 7.46 8.15
N ALA A 119 7.10 7.31 7.96
CA ALA A 119 8.10 7.57 9.02
C ALA A 119 8.13 9.03 9.47
N GLY A 120 7.87 9.97 8.57
CA GLY A 120 7.77 11.41 8.87
C GLY A 120 6.36 11.86 9.31
N TRP A 121 5.37 10.97 9.31
CA TRP A 121 4.00 11.31 9.66
C TRP A 121 3.85 11.47 11.17
N PRO A 122 3.30 12.59 11.66
CA PRO A 122 3.07 12.74 13.09
C PRO A 122 2.08 11.66 13.56
N LEU A 123 2.46 10.87 14.57
CA LEU A 123 1.66 9.78 15.13
C LEU A 123 0.31 10.24 15.73
N ARG A 124 0.13 11.54 15.93
CA ARG A 124 -1.11 12.17 16.32
C ARG A 124 -1.36 13.37 15.42
N ILE A 125 -2.30 13.21 14.51
CA ILE A 125 -3.05 14.35 14.03
C ILE A 125 -4.16 14.51 15.08
N ASP A 126 -4.09 15.55 15.89
CA ASP A 126 -5.27 16.05 16.58
C ASP A 126 -6.21 16.57 15.48
N ALA A 127 -6.90 15.61 14.83
CA ALA A 127 -7.95 15.99 13.90
C ALA A 127 -8.95 16.82 14.72
N PRO A 128 -9.26 18.06 14.33
CA PRO A 128 -10.30 18.80 15.00
C PRO A 128 -11.53 17.89 15.01
N GLU A 129 -12.18 17.78 16.18
CA GLU A 129 -13.41 17.03 16.31
C GLU A 129 -14.43 17.65 15.36
N VAL A 130 -14.48 17.07 14.14
CA VAL A 130 -15.44 17.51 13.13
C VAL A 130 -16.78 16.99 13.63
N ALA A 131 -17.53 17.87 14.28
CA ALA A 131 -18.91 17.58 14.61
C ALA A 131 -19.59 17.01 13.36
N PRO A 132 -20.34 15.89 13.46
CA PRO A 132 -20.95 15.26 12.33
C PRO A 132 -21.85 16.28 11.62
N GLN A 133 -21.32 16.86 10.54
CA GLN A 133 -22.09 17.79 9.74
C GLN A 133 -23.20 16.97 9.09
N ARG A 134 -24.41 17.20 9.59
CA ARG A 134 -25.62 16.68 8.99
C ARG A 134 -25.61 17.10 7.53
N ARG A 135 -25.47 16.14 6.61
CA ARG A 135 -25.58 16.40 5.16
C ARG A 135 -26.98 16.97 4.90
N THR A 136 -27.07 18.29 4.80
CA THR A 136 -28.33 19.01 4.52
C THR A 136 -28.43 19.45 3.07
N THR A 137 -27.54 19.00 2.19
CA THR A 137 -27.58 19.43 0.80
C THR A 137 -28.33 18.43 -0.07
N SER A 138 -29.40 18.87 -0.69
CA SER A 138 -30.07 18.20 -1.81
C SER A 138 -29.31 18.34 -3.13
N LYS A 139 -28.11 18.91 -3.11
CA LYS A 139 -27.30 19.15 -4.30
C LYS A 139 -26.66 17.87 -4.81
N THR A 140 -26.64 17.70 -6.14
CA THR A 140 -25.90 16.62 -6.78
C THR A 140 -24.41 16.76 -6.53
N GLY A 141 -23.64 15.64 -6.57
CA GLY A 141 -22.21 15.65 -6.30
C GLY A 141 -21.43 16.66 -7.15
N PHE A 142 -21.79 16.84 -8.43
CA PHE A 142 -21.16 17.82 -9.32
C PHE A 142 -21.45 19.27 -8.93
N ALA A 143 -22.66 19.59 -8.48
CA ALA A 143 -22.99 20.93 -8.03
C ALA A 143 -22.20 21.29 -6.75
N LEU A 144 -21.99 20.34 -5.85
CA LEU A 144 -21.17 20.53 -4.66
C LEU A 144 -19.70 20.76 -5.04
N LEU A 145 -19.13 19.95 -5.92
CA LEU A 145 -17.75 20.12 -6.39
C LEU A 145 -17.52 21.47 -7.04
N ALA A 146 -18.47 21.98 -7.85
CA ALA A 146 -18.39 23.28 -8.49
C ALA A 146 -18.36 24.43 -7.46
N GLU A 147 -19.07 24.32 -6.33
CA GLU A 147 -19.04 25.32 -5.25
C GLU A 147 -17.66 25.42 -4.59
N TYR A 148 -16.90 24.32 -4.54
CA TYR A 148 -15.53 24.31 -4.06
C TYR A 148 -14.50 24.66 -5.13
N GLY A 149 -14.93 25.17 -6.30
CA GLY A 149 -14.05 25.58 -7.39
C GLY A 149 -13.43 24.43 -8.17
N VAL A 150 -13.91 23.20 -7.98
CA VAL A 150 -13.44 22.05 -8.75
C VAL A 150 -14.06 22.10 -10.16
N PRO A 151 -13.27 22.08 -11.23
CA PRO A 151 -13.81 22.03 -12.59
C PRO A 151 -14.62 20.75 -12.79
N VAL A 152 -15.88 20.90 -13.21
CA VAL A 152 -16.76 19.78 -13.49
C VAL A 152 -17.28 19.83 -14.91
N VAL A 153 -17.50 18.67 -15.51
CA VAL A 153 -18.12 18.57 -16.83
C VAL A 153 -19.59 18.96 -16.76
N ARG A 154 -20.08 19.65 -17.79
CA ARG A 154 -21.51 19.94 -17.90
C ARG A 154 -22.29 18.64 -18.05
N THR A 155 -23.32 18.45 -17.24
CA THR A 155 -24.10 17.24 -17.18
C THR A 155 -25.59 17.56 -17.25
N ARG A 156 -26.35 16.79 -18.01
CA ARG A 156 -27.81 16.86 -18.09
C ARG A 156 -28.38 15.45 -17.92
N THR A 157 -29.45 15.32 -17.17
CA THR A 157 -30.21 14.09 -17.07
C THR A 157 -31.32 14.13 -18.09
N ALA A 158 -31.51 13.03 -18.84
CA ALA A 158 -32.53 12.87 -19.84
C ALA A 158 -33.22 11.51 -19.67
N GLN A 159 -34.51 11.43 -19.93
CA GLN A 159 -35.30 10.20 -19.76
C GLN A 159 -35.76 9.61 -21.07
N THR A 160 -35.84 10.39 -22.14
CA THR A 160 -36.26 9.94 -23.46
C THR A 160 -35.18 10.23 -24.50
N HIS A 161 -35.26 9.56 -25.65
CA HIS A 161 -34.36 9.81 -26.77
C HIS A 161 -34.40 11.28 -27.24
N ALA A 162 -35.58 11.90 -27.26
CA ALA A 162 -35.71 13.31 -27.63
C ALA A 162 -35.02 14.23 -26.66
N ASP A 163 -35.12 13.95 -25.33
CA ASP A 163 -34.44 14.71 -24.28
C ASP A 163 -32.90 14.56 -24.38
N VAL A 164 -32.42 13.35 -24.72
CA VAL A 164 -31.00 13.10 -24.95
C VAL A 164 -30.45 13.97 -26.07
N CYS A 165 -31.15 14.00 -27.20
CA CYS A 165 -30.76 14.83 -28.35
C CYS A 165 -30.79 16.34 -28.02
N ALA A 166 -31.80 16.80 -27.30
CA ALA A 166 -31.90 18.19 -26.87
C ALA A 166 -30.78 18.58 -25.86
N ALA A 167 -30.52 17.70 -24.88
CA ALA A 167 -29.47 17.91 -23.92
C ALA A 167 -28.05 17.90 -24.55
N ALA A 168 -27.83 17.04 -25.53
CA ALA A 168 -26.56 17.00 -26.28
C ALA A 168 -26.34 18.27 -27.09
N ALA A 169 -27.40 18.80 -27.74
CA ALA A 169 -27.33 20.06 -28.47
C ALA A 169 -27.07 21.25 -27.54
N GLU A 170 -27.66 21.26 -26.33
CA GLU A 170 -27.44 22.30 -25.32
C GLU A 170 -26.01 22.27 -24.77
N ILE A 171 -25.45 21.09 -24.48
CA ILE A 171 -24.08 20.92 -23.94
C ILE A 171 -23.03 21.25 -24.99
N GLY A 172 -23.27 20.86 -26.25
CA GLY A 172 -22.33 20.95 -27.38
C GLY A 172 -21.50 19.66 -27.51
N TYR A 173 -21.24 19.27 -28.77
CA TYR A 173 -20.45 18.09 -29.08
C TYR A 173 -18.95 18.30 -28.91
N PRO A 174 -18.16 17.23 -28.57
CA PRO A 174 -18.62 15.85 -28.31
C PRO A 174 -19.24 15.69 -26.92
N VAL A 175 -20.21 14.74 -26.80
CA VAL A 175 -20.84 14.37 -25.53
C VAL A 175 -20.71 12.87 -25.27
N VAL A 176 -20.79 12.47 -24.00
CA VAL A 176 -20.82 11.07 -23.57
C VAL A 176 -22.19 10.78 -22.95
N LEU A 177 -22.87 9.76 -23.44
CA LEU A 177 -24.09 9.23 -22.85
C LEU A 177 -23.72 8.09 -21.88
N LYS A 178 -24.26 8.18 -20.66
CA LYS A 178 -24.15 7.11 -19.65
C LYS A 178 -25.55 6.68 -19.23
N THR A 179 -25.76 5.38 -19.16
CA THR A 179 -26.98 4.72 -18.70
C THR A 179 -26.72 4.06 -17.37
#